data_bd1289c8f676f2b56b8e011e315b6b28
#
_entry.id   bd1289c8f676f2b56b8e011e315b6b28
#
_cell.length_a   1.000
_cell.length_b   1.000
_cell.length_c   1.000
_cell.angle_alpha   90.00
_cell.angle_beta   90.00
_cell.angle_gamma   90.00
#
_symmetry.space_group_name_H-M   'P 1'
#
loop_
_entity.id
_entity.type
_entity.pdbx_description
1 polymer ?
#
loop_
_entity_poly.entity_id
_entity_poly.type
_entity_poly.pdbx_seq_one_letter_code
_entity_poly.pdbx_strand_id
1 'polypeptide(L)'
;MKPYSAWKVFVNGLTGQKGWERAWRDPEPKAQYDVVIVGAGLHGLATAYYLAKNHGITNVAVVEKGWLGGGNAGRNTTIVRSNYMLPGNREFYEHSLKLWENLSHDLNFNVMFSQRAHVTLLHSPAARDAAARRYNTMRLTGSDGELWDLETLKRTIPHLNYCPDARFPIIGAMAQPRAGTARHD
;
A
#
# COMPACT_ATOMS: atom_id res chain seq x y z
N MET A 1 -4.48 -14.71 -14.63
CA MET A 1 -3.11 -15.22 -14.94
C MET A 1 -3.01 -16.68 -14.51
N LYS A 2 -2.33 -17.55 -15.27
CA LYS A 2 -2.07 -18.91 -14.79
C LYS A 2 -0.88 -18.86 -13.83
N PRO A 3 -0.95 -19.48 -12.64
CA PRO A 3 0.16 -19.49 -11.69
C PRO A 3 1.39 -20.18 -12.31
N TYR A 4 2.58 -19.71 -11.97
CA TYR A 4 3.82 -20.37 -12.36
C TYR A 4 3.96 -21.70 -11.61
N SER A 5 4.22 -22.79 -12.35
CA SER A 5 4.60 -24.05 -11.73
C SER A 5 6.06 -23.99 -11.22
N ALA A 6 6.41 -24.82 -10.23
CA ALA A 6 7.77 -24.91 -9.73
C ALA A 6 8.76 -25.24 -10.87
N TRP A 7 8.36 -26.08 -11.83
CA TRP A 7 9.14 -26.40 -13.03
C TRP A 7 9.39 -25.15 -13.89
N LYS A 8 8.38 -24.31 -14.10
CA LYS A 8 8.54 -23.07 -14.87
C LYS A 8 9.46 -22.07 -14.18
N VAL A 9 9.37 -21.96 -12.85
CA VAL A 9 10.31 -21.13 -12.07
C VAL A 9 11.74 -21.61 -12.22
N PHE A 10 11.97 -22.92 -12.12
CA PHE A 10 13.28 -23.54 -12.29
C PHE A 10 13.86 -23.31 -13.70
N VAL A 11 13.08 -23.58 -14.75
CA VAL A 11 13.52 -23.37 -16.15
C VAL A 11 13.80 -21.89 -16.42
N ASN A 12 12.96 -20.99 -15.96
CA ASN A 12 13.17 -19.56 -16.13
C ASN A 12 14.44 -19.07 -15.40
N GLY A 13 14.73 -19.61 -14.23
CA GLY A 13 15.99 -19.35 -13.52
C GLY A 13 17.21 -19.79 -14.31
N LEU A 14 17.19 -21.03 -14.87
CA LEU A 14 18.29 -21.56 -15.68
C LEU A 14 18.52 -20.78 -16.98
N THR A 15 17.45 -20.29 -17.61
CA THR A 15 17.52 -19.53 -18.87
C THR A 15 17.79 -18.04 -18.67
N GLY A 16 17.99 -17.58 -17.43
CA GLY A 16 18.16 -16.16 -17.10
C GLY A 16 16.93 -15.34 -17.46
N GLN A 17 15.74 -15.94 -17.40
CA GLN A 17 14.45 -15.32 -17.68
C GLN A 17 14.34 -14.72 -19.10
N LYS A 18 15.06 -15.28 -20.05
CA LYS A 18 15.02 -14.87 -21.46
C LYS A 18 13.71 -15.28 -22.13
N GLY A 19 13.27 -14.47 -23.09
CA GLY A 19 12.09 -14.76 -23.89
C GLY A 19 10.74 -14.45 -23.21
N TRP A 20 10.75 -13.66 -22.13
CA TRP A 20 9.52 -13.16 -21.53
C TRP A 20 8.89 -12.08 -22.39
N GLU A 21 7.60 -12.19 -22.63
CA GLU A 21 6.82 -11.12 -23.26
C GLU A 21 6.76 -9.91 -22.32
N ARG A 22 6.74 -8.71 -22.90
CA ARG A 22 6.47 -7.50 -22.12
C ARG A 22 5.13 -7.61 -21.43
N ALA A 23 5.08 -7.26 -20.14
CA ALA A 23 3.83 -7.24 -19.36
C ALA A 23 2.87 -6.15 -19.88
N TRP A 24 3.39 -5.07 -20.43
CA TRP A 24 2.64 -4.00 -21.06
C TRP A 24 2.74 -4.08 -22.58
N ARG A 25 1.67 -3.73 -23.24
CA ARG A 25 1.55 -3.73 -24.72
C ARG A 25 1.27 -2.32 -25.21
N ASP A 26 1.69 -2.04 -26.40
CA ASP A 26 1.42 -0.80 -27.13
C ASP A 26 0.68 -1.15 -28.43
N PRO A 27 -0.61 -1.56 -28.32
CA PRO A 27 -1.40 -1.98 -29.46
C PRO A 27 -1.88 -0.75 -30.25
N GLU A 28 -2.14 -0.95 -31.54
CA GLU A 28 -2.86 0.03 -32.35
C GLU A 28 -4.22 0.37 -31.72
N PRO A 29 -4.56 1.65 -31.59
CA PRO A 29 -5.84 2.05 -31.02
C PRO A 29 -7.03 1.48 -31.82
N LYS A 30 -8.05 1.03 -31.12
CA LYS A 30 -9.33 0.65 -31.73
C LYS A 30 -10.11 1.90 -32.16
N ALA A 31 -11.04 1.73 -33.08
CA ALA A 31 -11.94 2.83 -33.50
C ALA A 31 -12.88 3.28 -32.36
N GLN A 32 -13.18 2.41 -31.40
CA GLN A 32 -14.11 2.70 -30.29
C GLN A 32 -13.74 1.94 -29.03
N TYR A 33 -13.93 2.60 -27.90
CA TYR A 33 -13.81 2.04 -26.55
C TYR A 33 -15.06 2.38 -25.73
N ASP A 34 -15.40 1.51 -24.80
CA ASP A 34 -16.50 1.76 -23.85
C ASP A 34 -16.07 2.78 -22.79
N VAL A 35 -14.80 2.71 -22.37
CA VAL A 35 -14.21 3.62 -21.38
C VAL A 35 -12.81 4.01 -21.81
N VAL A 36 -12.50 5.30 -21.68
CA VAL A 36 -11.15 5.84 -21.83
C VAL A 36 -10.70 6.43 -20.49
N ILE A 37 -9.59 5.93 -19.96
CA ILE A 37 -8.98 6.38 -18.71
C ILE A 37 -7.73 7.20 -19.04
N VAL A 38 -7.68 8.42 -18.54
CA VAL A 38 -6.53 9.31 -18.73
C VAL A 38 -5.60 9.20 -17.53
N GLY A 39 -4.39 8.70 -17.79
CA GLY A 39 -3.33 8.49 -16.80
C GLY A 39 -3.18 7.04 -16.38
N ALA A 40 -1.97 6.50 -16.54
CA ALA A 40 -1.58 5.14 -16.13
C ALA A 40 -0.84 5.12 -14.78
N GLY A 41 -1.29 5.93 -13.83
CA GLY A 41 -0.90 5.85 -12.43
C GLY A 41 -1.69 4.75 -11.71
N LEU A 42 -1.46 4.61 -10.39
CA LEU A 42 -2.11 3.58 -9.56
C LEU A 42 -3.65 3.62 -9.70
N HIS A 43 -4.24 4.79 -9.62
CA HIS A 43 -5.70 4.94 -9.72
C HIS A 43 -6.25 4.57 -11.10
N GLY A 44 -5.60 5.01 -12.18
CA GLY A 44 -6.04 4.67 -13.53
C GLY A 44 -5.96 3.19 -13.84
N LEU A 45 -4.85 2.54 -13.47
CA LEU A 45 -4.67 1.09 -13.63
C LEU A 45 -5.63 0.30 -12.74
N ALA A 46 -5.83 0.72 -11.50
CA ALA A 46 -6.81 0.09 -10.61
C ALA A 46 -8.24 0.23 -11.14
N THR A 47 -8.60 1.41 -11.69
CA THR A 47 -9.91 1.63 -12.31
C THR A 47 -10.12 0.65 -13.46
N ALA A 48 -9.17 0.53 -14.38
CA ALA A 48 -9.27 -0.42 -15.49
C ALA A 48 -9.42 -1.88 -15.00
N TYR A 49 -8.61 -2.24 -14.00
CA TYR A 49 -8.66 -3.59 -13.40
C TYR A 49 -10.01 -3.90 -12.76
N TYR A 50 -10.54 -3.00 -11.94
CA TYR A 50 -11.81 -3.23 -11.24
C TYR A 50 -13.03 -3.09 -12.14
N LEU A 51 -13.00 -2.27 -13.20
CA LEU A 51 -14.02 -2.27 -14.24
C LEU A 51 -14.13 -3.65 -14.89
N ALA A 52 -13.01 -4.25 -15.25
CA ALA A 52 -13.00 -5.59 -15.81
C ALA A 52 -13.42 -6.66 -14.79
N LYS A 53 -12.85 -6.63 -13.57
CA LYS A 53 -13.07 -7.64 -12.53
C LYS A 53 -14.50 -7.65 -12.01
N ASN A 54 -15.05 -6.48 -11.69
CA ASN A 54 -16.30 -6.35 -10.96
C ASN A 54 -17.50 -6.10 -11.87
N HIS A 55 -17.28 -5.56 -13.07
CA HIS A 55 -18.35 -5.12 -13.98
C HIS A 55 -18.29 -5.76 -15.36
N GLY A 56 -17.26 -6.56 -15.65
CA GLY A 56 -17.10 -7.19 -16.98
C GLY A 56 -16.78 -6.21 -18.10
N ILE A 57 -16.46 -4.94 -17.79
CA ILE A 57 -16.14 -3.92 -18.78
C ILE A 57 -14.67 -4.08 -19.16
N THR A 58 -14.41 -4.68 -20.31
CA THR A 58 -13.05 -5.03 -20.77
C THR A 58 -12.56 -4.23 -21.97
N ASN A 59 -13.47 -3.55 -22.69
CA ASN A 59 -13.12 -2.70 -23.82
C ASN A 59 -12.71 -1.30 -23.32
N VAL A 60 -11.58 -1.24 -22.62
CA VAL A 60 -11.06 -0.04 -21.96
C VAL A 60 -9.74 0.37 -22.58
N ALA A 61 -9.56 1.65 -22.82
CA ALA A 61 -8.26 2.25 -23.12
C ALA A 61 -7.71 2.98 -21.89
N VAL A 62 -6.42 2.83 -21.62
CA VAL A 62 -5.68 3.66 -20.66
C VAL A 62 -4.65 4.45 -21.46
N VAL A 63 -4.76 5.77 -21.45
CA VAL A 63 -3.84 6.67 -22.18
C VAL A 63 -2.93 7.38 -21.19
N GLU A 64 -1.62 7.35 -21.46
CA GLU A 64 -0.58 7.90 -20.60
C GLU A 64 0.37 8.75 -21.44
N LYS A 65 0.67 9.96 -20.97
CA LYS A 65 1.57 10.89 -21.68
C LYS A 65 3.06 10.56 -21.53
N GLY A 66 3.42 9.78 -20.53
CA GLY A 66 4.81 9.44 -20.19
C GLY A 66 5.02 7.93 -20.17
N TRP A 67 5.14 7.36 -18.97
CA TRP A 67 5.31 5.93 -18.77
C TRP A 67 4.44 5.44 -17.61
N LEU A 68 4.19 4.15 -17.56
CA LEU A 68 3.41 3.50 -16.51
C LEU A 68 3.95 3.86 -15.12
N GLY A 69 3.07 4.38 -14.25
CA GLY A 69 3.47 4.76 -12.90
C GLY A 69 4.37 5.99 -12.79
N GLY A 70 4.69 6.68 -13.89
CA GLY A 70 5.63 7.80 -13.94
C GLY A 70 5.23 9.05 -13.15
N GLY A 71 3.99 9.11 -12.66
CA GLY A 71 3.50 10.14 -11.75
C GLY A 71 3.78 9.81 -10.27
N ASN A 72 2.80 10.07 -9.42
CA ASN A 72 2.90 9.84 -7.96
C ASN A 72 3.06 8.35 -7.60
N ALA A 73 2.61 7.43 -8.44
CA ALA A 73 2.75 5.99 -8.17
C ALA A 73 4.21 5.57 -7.98
N GLY A 74 5.12 6.08 -8.82
CA GLY A 74 6.56 5.80 -8.73
C GLY A 74 7.36 6.79 -7.87
N ARG A 75 6.70 7.73 -7.17
CA ARG A 75 7.36 8.81 -6.40
C ARG A 75 6.77 9.02 -5.02
N ASN A 76 6.13 8.01 -4.47
CA ASN A 76 5.48 8.09 -3.15
C ASN A 76 6.37 7.51 -2.06
N THR A 77 5.92 7.63 -0.81
CA THR A 77 6.61 7.10 0.37
C THR A 77 6.34 5.61 0.60
N THR A 78 5.57 4.97 -0.26
CA THR A 78 5.20 3.54 -0.19
C THR A 78 4.39 3.12 1.05
N ILE A 79 4.03 4.05 1.91
CA ILE A 79 3.30 3.78 3.15
C ILE A 79 1.81 3.57 2.84
N VAL A 80 1.29 2.40 3.18
CA VAL A 80 -0.12 2.04 3.10
C VAL A 80 -0.69 1.99 4.52
N ARG A 81 -1.70 2.83 4.80
CA ARG A 81 -2.31 2.96 6.12
C ARG A 81 -3.74 3.50 6.02
N SER A 82 -4.56 3.30 7.06
CA SER A 82 -5.94 3.79 7.11
C SER A 82 -6.24 4.72 8.30
N ASN A 83 -5.23 5.16 9.04
CA ASN A 83 -5.39 6.00 10.23
C ASN A 83 -5.69 7.47 9.93
N TYR A 84 -6.56 7.73 8.96
CA TYR A 84 -7.04 9.06 8.59
C TYR A 84 -8.31 9.39 9.37
N MET A 85 -8.36 10.62 9.93
CA MET A 85 -9.41 11.01 10.91
C MET A 85 -10.54 11.84 10.30
N LEU A 86 -10.38 12.34 9.07
CA LEU A 86 -11.43 13.14 8.42
C LEU A 86 -12.62 12.25 8.04
N PRO A 87 -13.86 12.70 8.27
CA PRO A 87 -15.06 12.00 7.82
C PRO A 87 -14.99 11.66 6.33
N GLY A 88 -15.41 10.45 5.97
CA GLY A 88 -15.35 9.92 4.60
C GLY A 88 -13.99 9.39 4.18
N ASN A 89 -12.89 9.96 4.66
CA ASN A 89 -11.55 9.46 4.33
C ASN A 89 -11.27 8.11 4.99
N ARG A 90 -11.78 7.90 6.19
CA ARG A 90 -11.54 6.66 6.92
C ARG A 90 -12.07 5.43 6.17
N GLU A 91 -13.33 5.46 5.77
CA GLU A 91 -13.98 4.37 5.03
C GLU A 91 -13.23 4.09 3.73
N PHE A 92 -12.83 5.14 3.03
CA PHE A 92 -12.06 5.06 1.79
C PHE A 92 -10.70 4.39 2.01
N TYR A 93 -9.93 4.85 3.00
CA TYR A 93 -8.60 4.30 3.26
C TYR A 93 -8.63 2.92 3.90
N GLU A 94 -9.63 2.61 4.73
CA GLU A 94 -9.81 1.26 5.28
C GLU A 94 -10.20 0.27 4.17
N HIS A 95 -11.05 0.68 3.23
CA HIS A 95 -11.34 -0.13 2.05
C HIS A 95 -10.07 -0.34 1.20
N SER A 96 -9.31 0.72 0.97
CA SER A 96 -8.03 0.65 0.24
C SER A 96 -7.04 -0.31 0.92
N LEU A 97 -6.92 -0.26 2.26
CA LEU A 97 -6.04 -1.18 3.00
C LEU A 97 -6.44 -2.64 2.80
N LYS A 98 -7.75 -2.95 2.86
CA LYS A 98 -8.28 -4.30 2.59
C LYS A 98 -7.98 -4.77 1.16
N LEU A 99 -8.03 -3.87 0.18
CA LEU A 99 -7.63 -4.20 -1.19
C LEU A 99 -6.14 -4.57 -1.26
N TRP A 100 -5.27 -3.81 -0.60
CA TRP A 100 -3.85 -4.11 -0.52
C TRP A 100 -3.55 -5.46 0.13
N GLU A 101 -4.27 -5.83 1.21
CA GLU A 101 -4.12 -7.11 1.91
C GLU A 101 -4.38 -8.31 0.99
N ASN A 102 -5.28 -8.17 0.05
CA ASN A 102 -5.65 -9.25 -0.87
C ASN A 102 -4.99 -9.16 -2.25
N LEU A 103 -4.35 -8.05 -2.57
CA LEU A 103 -3.91 -7.74 -3.93
C LEU A 103 -2.93 -8.77 -4.52
N SER A 104 -2.04 -9.33 -3.70
CA SER A 104 -1.11 -10.37 -4.17
C SER A 104 -1.83 -11.65 -4.62
N HIS A 105 -2.91 -12.03 -3.93
CA HIS A 105 -3.74 -13.17 -4.33
C HIS A 105 -4.56 -12.84 -5.57
N ASP A 106 -5.16 -11.67 -5.60
CA ASP A 106 -5.97 -11.21 -6.72
C ASP A 106 -5.19 -11.15 -8.04
N LEU A 107 -3.97 -10.67 -7.98
CA LEU A 107 -3.11 -10.53 -9.16
C LEU A 107 -2.25 -11.78 -9.44
N ASN A 108 -2.23 -12.76 -8.53
CA ASN A 108 -1.25 -13.85 -8.54
C ASN A 108 0.19 -13.33 -8.73
N PHE A 109 0.50 -12.25 -8.04
CA PHE A 109 1.77 -11.55 -8.10
C PHE A 109 2.10 -10.96 -6.73
N ASN A 110 3.32 -11.17 -6.24
CA ASN A 110 3.75 -10.59 -4.98
C ASN A 110 3.98 -9.07 -5.12
N VAL A 111 3.02 -8.28 -4.66
CA VAL A 111 3.11 -6.80 -4.62
C VAL A 111 4.05 -6.29 -3.52
N MET A 112 4.69 -7.19 -2.80
CA MET A 112 5.61 -6.89 -1.69
C MET A 112 5.00 -5.94 -0.65
N PHE A 113 3.72 -6.13 -0.35
CA PHE A 113 3.07 -5.42 0.74
C PHE A 113 3.47 -6.06 2.07
N SER A 114 4.24 -5.34 2.87
CA SER A 114 4.75 -5.77 4.17
C SER A 114 4.08 -4.99 5.28
N GLN A 115 3.19 -5.65 6.02
CA GLN A 115 2.50 -5.09 7.19
C GLN A 115 3.41 -5.17 8.42
N ARG A 116 4.05 -4.06 8.76
CA ARG A 116 4.98 -3.93 9.88
C ARG A 116 4.64 -2.76 10.80
N ALA A 117 3.38 -2.38 10.82
CA ALA A 117 2.81 -1.22 11.47
C ALA A 117 3.24 0.14 10.84
N HIS A 118 2.42 1.13 11.10
CA HIS A 118 2.78 2.54 11.02
C HIS A 118 2.88 3.07 12.44
N VAL A 119 4.07 3.51 12.85
CA VAL A 119 4.37 3.90 14.22
C VAL A 119 4.64 5.40 14.27
N THR A 120 3.87 6.12 15.08
CA THR A 120 4.10 7.53 15.39
C THR A 120 4.73 7.63 16.77
N LEU A 121 5.99 8.04 16.84
CA LEU A 121 6.71 8.21 18.09
C LEU A 121 6.19 9.42 18.86
N LEU A 122 6.13 9.31 20.18
CA LEU A 122 5.64 10.34 21.10
C LEU A 122 6.82 10.87 21.92
N HIS A 123 7.01 12.18 21.90
CA HIS A 123 8.15 12.85 22.50
C HIS A 123 7.79 13.81 23.65
N SER A 124 6.51 13.90 23.99
CA SER A 124 6.05 14.75 25.09
C SER A 124 4.73 14.27 25.67
N PRO A 125 4.40 14.64 26.92
CA PRO A 125 3.07 14.36 27.51
C PRO A 125 1.92 14.87 26.65
N ALA A 126 2.02 16.06 26.09
CA ALA A 126 1.00 16.62 25.20
C ALA A 126 0.81 15.77 23.92
N ALA A 127 1.92 15.25 23.35
CA ALA A 127 1.84 14.33 22.21
C ALA A 127 1.17 13.02 22.59
N ARG A 128 1.42 12.48 23.79
CA ARG A 128 0.76 11.27 24.32
C ARG A 128 -0.75 11.50 24.49
N ASP A 129 -1.16 12.62 25.05
CA ASP A 129 -2.57 12.95 25.23
C ASP A 129 -3.30 13.13 23.89
N ALA A 130 -2.63 13.76 22.92
CA ALA A 130 -3.14 13.86 21.55
C ALA A 130 -3.25 12.47 20.89
N ALA A 131 -2.28 11.61 21.08
CA ALA A 131 -2.31 10.23 20.58
C ALA A 131 -3.42 9.41 21.21
N ALA A 132 -3.69 9.56 22.51
CA ALA A 132 -4.80 8.91 23.20
C ALA A 132 -6.16 9.30 22.59
N ARG A 133 -6.36 10.59 22.31
CA ARG A 133 -7.58 11.06 21.62
C ARG A 133 -7.72 10.47 20.23
N ARG A 134 -6.62 10.44 19.46
CA ARG A 134 -6.61 9.82 18.11
C ARG A 134 -6.87 8.32 18.18
N TYR A 135 -6.24 7.63 19.11
CA TYR A 135 -6.48 6.21 19.36
C TYR A 135 -7.96 5.92 19.66
N ASN A 136 -8.59 6.68 20.56
CA ASN A 136 -10.01 6.53 20.85
C ASN A 136 -10.87 6.72 19.59
N THR A 137 -10.57 7.72 18.77
CA THR A 137 -11.26 7.94 17.50
C THR A 137 -11.05 6.76 16.56
N MET A 138 -9.83 6.23 16.43
CA MET A 138 -9.56 5.05 15.61
C MET A 138 -10.38 3.85 16.08
N ARG A 139 -10.44 3.59 17.38
CA ARG A 139 -11.22 2.48 17.96
C ARG A 139 -12.73 2.64 17.71
N LEU A 140 -13.28 3.81 17.96
CA LEU A 140 -14.70 4.10 17.71
C LEU A 140 -15.08 3.95 16.23
N THR A 141 -14.12 4.11 15.37
CA THR A 141 -14.32 4.11 13.93
C THR A 141 -13.91 2.80 13.27
N GLY A 142 -13.50 1.78 14.03
CA GLY A 142 -13.19 0.45 13.55
C GLY A 142 -11.82 0.31 12.88
N SER A 143 -10.95 1.33 12.97
CA SER A 143 -9.55 1.19 12.56
C SER A 143 -8.74 0.51 13.65
N ASP A 144 -7.79 -0.32 13.25
CA ASP A 144 -6.84 -0.93 14.17
C ASP A 144 -5.86 0.13 14.67
N GLY A 145 -5.85 0.35 15.97
CA GLY A 145 -4.91 1.27 16.62
C GLY A 145 -4.47 0.72 17.95
N GLU A 146 -3.25 1.00 18.33
CA GLU A 146 -2.65 0.61 19.61
C GLU A 146 -1.85 1.78 20.19
N LEU A 147 -1.85 1.90 21.51
CA LEU A 147 -0.91 2.74 22.23
C LEU A 147 0.18 1.85 22.81
N TRP A 148 1.41 2.10 22.41
CA TRP A 148 2.57 1.36 22.88
C TRP A 148 3.29 2.17 23.95
N ASP A 149 3.50 1.53 25.10
CA ASP A 149 4.42 2.03 26.10
C ASP A 149 5.89 1.86 25.68
N LEU A 150 6.79 2.38 26.49
CA LEU A 150 8.21 2.38 26.18
C LEU A 150 8.79 0.95 26.13
N GLU A 151 8.27 0.03 26.93
CA GLU A 151 8.75 -1.37 26.96
C GLU A 151 8.32 -2.14 25.72
N THR A 152 7.05 -2.00 25.34
CA THR A 152 6.54 -2.57 24.10
C THR A 152 7.31 -2.04 22.89
N LEU A 153 7.57 -0.73 22.89
CA LEU A 153 8.30 -0.10 21.79
C LEU A 153 9.75 -0.58 21.71
N LYS A 154 10.47 -0.67 22.83
CA LYS A 154 11.84 -1.20 22.88
C LYS A 154 11.94 -2.65 22.41
N ARG A 155 10.96 -3.46 22.77
CA ARG A 155 10.89 -4.86 22.34
C ARG A 155 10.63 -4.98 20.85
N THR A 156 9.74 -4.12 20.32
CA THR A 156 9.30 -4.18 18.91
C THR A 156 10.28 -3.51 17.95
N ILE A 157 10.86 -2.39 18.36
CA ILE A 157 11.80 -1.60 17.55
C ILE A 157 13.07 -1.31 18.35
N PRO A 158 13.92 -2.31 18.60
CA PRO A 158 15.09 -2.17 19.50
C PRO A 158 16.17 -1.22 18.97
N HIS A 159 16.13 -0.81 17.72
CA HIS A 159 17.17 -0.01 17.06
C HIS A 159 17.01 1.51 17.26
N LEU A 160 15.95 1.97 17.93
CA LEU A 160 15.76 3.39 18.19
C LEU A 160 16.62 3.86 19.39
N ASN A 161 16.94 5.15 19.41
CA ASN A 161 17.60 5.75 20.56
C ASN A 161 16.58 6.05 21.66
N TYR A 162 16.66 5.31 22.75
CA TYR A 162 15.79 5.44 23.93
C TYR A 162 16.43 6.19 25.09
N CYS A 163 17.51 6.95 24.85
CA CYS A 163 18.15 7.76 25.88
C CYS A 163 17.16 8.81 26.42
N PRO A 164 16.89 8.84 27.74
CA PRO A 164 15.96 9.79 28.34
C PRO A 164 16.46 11.24 28.26
N ASP A 165 17.77 11.43 28.16
CA ASP A 165 18.43 12.74 28.07
C ASP A 165 18.59 13.21 26.62
N ALA A 166 18.03 12.48 25.65
CA ALA A 166 18.03 12.91 24.26
C ALA A 166 17.22 14.21 24.11
N ARG A 167 17.59 15.06 23.14
CA ARG A 167 16.87 16.31 22.86
C ARG A 167 15.36 16.11 22.65
N PHE A 168 14.98 14.97 22.09
CA PHE A 168 13.61 14.54 21.90
C PHE A 168 13.44 13.10 22.42
N PRO A 169 13.29 12.90 23.74
CA PRO A 169 13.18 11.58 24.32
C PRO A 169 11.91 10.88 23.83
N ILE A 170 12.00 9.59 23.57
CA ILE A 170 10.83 8.78 23.21
C ILE A 170 10.14 8.32 24.50
N ILE A 171 8.85 8.60 24.63
CA ILE A 171 8.05 8.22 25.81
C ILE A 171 6.96 7.19 25.50
N GLY A 172 6.84 6.78 24.25
CA GLY A 172 5.86 5.80 23.77
C GLY A 172 5.57 6.00 22.29
N ALA A 173 4.57 5.31 21.79
CA ALA A 173 4.13 5.43 20.41
C ALA A 173 2.62 5.17 20.25
N MET A 174 2.06 5.66 19.15
CA MET A 174 0.78 5.22 18.61
C MET A 174 1.06 4.40 17.35
N ALA A 175 0.58 3.17 17.31
CA ALA A 175 0.78 2.25 16.21
C ALA A 175 -0.53 1.92 15.50
N GLN A 176 -0.43 1.65 14.20
CA GLN A 176 -1.46 0.97 13.43
C GLN A 176 -0.86 -0.33 12.88
N PRO A 177 -1.16 -1.49 13.49
CA PRO A 177 -0.53 -2.77 13.15
C PRO A 177 -0.70 -3.22 11.71
N ARG A 178 -1.91 -3.05 11.14
CA ARG A 178 -2.21 -3.45 9.75
C ARG A 178 -1.58 -2.56 8.69
N ALA A 179 -1.09 -1.39 9.06
CA ALA A 179 -0.35 -0.54 8.14
C ALA A 179 1.00 -1.17 7.76
N GLY A 180 1.52 -0.74 6.62
CA GLY A 180 2.78 -1.28 6.12
C GLY A 180 3.34 -0.50 4.96
N THR A 181 4.25 -1.12 4.24
CA THR A 181 4.85 -0.56 3.03
C THR A 181 4.65 -1.51 1.85
N ALA A 182 4.45 -0.95 0.67
CA ALA A 182 4.43 -1.70 -0.58
C ALA A 182 5.53 -1.18 -1.50
N ARG A 183 6.27 -2.07 -2.15
CA ARG A 183 7.26 -1.65 -3.13
C ARG A 183 6.57 -1.00 -4.34
N HIS A 184 7.19 0.01 -4.89
CA HIS A 184 6.65 0.78 -6.02
C HIS A 184 7.50 0.67 -7.29
N ASP A 185 8.60 -0.09 -7.25
CA ASP A 185 9.54 -0.39 -8.33
C ASP A 185 9.41 -1.83 -8.87
#